data_16b226f7afece3bbb27fc3eff20cd614
#
_entry.id   16b226f7afece3bbb27fc3eff20cd614
#
_cell.length_a   1.000
_cell.length_b   1.000
_cell.length_c   1.000
_cell.angle_alpha   90.00
_cell.angle_beta   90.00
_cell.angle_gamma   90.00
#
_symmetry.space_group_name_H-M   'P 1'
#
loop_
_entity.id
_entity.type
_entity.pdbx_description
1 polymer ?
#
loop_
_entity_poly.entity_id
_entity_poly.type
_entity_poly.pdbx_seq_one_letter_code
_entity_poly.pdbx_strand_id
1 'polypeptide(L)'
;MTEEEKIVSGHIFNNRCEELVKIKRRTHRLCREYNGLDETDPRRAELMRQITGRIGQIFYFQGPLQFNYGCHTYIGENFFANFNLVVMDDARVFIGDNVCIGPNVSLLATNHPLLAQERLGLSEDGRMTMAEFAEDIHIGNNVWIAANVAILGGVHIGNNVVIGAGSVVTKDIPDNYLAFGVPCKPVRPITEHDSQAWRILPEDRDFFRNNLK
;
A
#
# COMPACT_ATOMS: atom_id res chain seq x y z
N MET A 1 -25.28 0.30 12.06
CA MET A 1 -24.01 0.12 11.33
C MET A 1 -23.13 1.30 11.71
N THR A 2 -21.98 1.05 12.28
CA THR A 2 -20.97 2.08 12.57
C THR A 2 -20.34 2.56 11.27
N GLU A 3 -19.60 3.68 11.29
CA GLU A 3 -18.90 4.14 10.08
C GLU A 3 -17.81 3.15 9.66
N GLU A 4 -17.15 2.49 10.62
CA GLU A 4 -16.19 1.40 10.36
C GLU A 4 -16.85 0.20 9.65
N GLU A 5 -18.04 -0.22 10.10
CA GLU A 5 -18.80 -1.29 9.44
C GLU A 5 -19.21 -0.92 8.02
N LYS A 6 -19.51 0.37 7.76
CA LYS A 6 -19.80 0.84 6.40
C LYS A 6 -18.58 0.75 5.50
N ILE A 7 -17.41 1.15 5.99
CA ILE A 7 -16.13 1.04 5.27
C ILE A 7 -15.89 -0.41 4.84
N VAL A 8 -15.94 -1.35 5.80
CA VAL A 8 -15.66 -2.76 5.55
C VAL A 8 -16.65 -3.39 4.59
N SER A 9 -17.86 -2.88 4.52
CA SER A 9 -18.93 -3.38 3.63
C SER A 9 -19.08 -2.61 2.31
N GLY A 10 -18.15 -1.70 2.00
CA GLY A 10 -18.13 -0.94 0.74
C GLY A 10 -19.24 0.10 0.60
N HIS A 11 -19.83 0.52 1.71
CA HIS A 11 -20.87 1.55 1.72
C HIS A 11 -20.26 2.96 1.82
N ILE A 12 -21.03 3.95 1.42
CA ILE A 12 -20.67 5.35 1.66
C ILE A 12 -20.66 5.59 3.17
N PHE A 13 -19.58 6.16 3.67
CA PHE A 13 -19.36 6.43 5.08
C PHE A 13 -19.09 7.93 5.33
N ASN A 14 -19.31 8.34 6.58
CA ASN A 14 -19.04 9.70 7.03
C ASN A 14 -17.60 9.80 7.55
N ASN A 15 -16.67 10.21 6.70
CA ASN A 15 -15.24 10.39 7.04
C ASN A 15 -14.98 11.51 8.08
N ARG A 16 -16.02 12.26 8.47
CA ARG A 16 -15.99 13.36 9.45
C ARG A 16 -16.54 12.96 10.82
N CYS A 17 -16.98 11.73 11.01
CA CYS A 17 -17.36 11.28 12.35
C CYS A 17 -16.16 11.41 13.29
N GLU A 18 -16.44 11.71 14.56
CA GLU A 18 -15.39 12.01 15.54
C GLU A 18 -14.36 10.91 15.67
N GLU A 19 -14.80 9.66 15.64
CA GLU A 19 -13.96 8.47 15.75
C GLU A 19 -12.92 8.39 14.60
N LEU A 20 -13.37 8.43 13.34
CA LEU A 20 -12.49 8.34 12.18
C LEU A 20 -11.55 9.56 12.10
N VAL A 21 -12.03 10.75 12.42
CA VAL A 21 -11.19 11.96 12.47
C VAL A 21 -10.09 11.83 13.53
N LYS A 22 -10.39 11.25 14.68
CA LYS A 22 -9.42 11.01 15.77
C LYS A 22 -8.32 10.04 15.34
N ILE A 23 -8.69 8.92 14.70
CA ILE A 23 -7.75 7.93 14.17
C ILE A 23 -6.84 8.59 13.12
N LYS A 24 -7.41 9.24 12.11
CA LYS A 24 -6.70 9.93 11.04
C LYS A 24 -5.69 10.96 11.59
N ARG A 25 -6.11 11.82 12.51
CA ARG A 25 -5.23 12.82 13.13
C ARG A 25 -4.07 12.19 13.91
N ARG A 26 -4.33 11.08 14.63
CA ARG A 26 -3.28 10.32 15.31
C ARG A 26 -2.26 9.79 14.32
N THR A 27 -2.72 9.12 13.27
CA THR A 27 -1.84 8.53 12.24
C THR A 27 -1.01 9.59 11.52
N HIS A 28 -1.63 10.70 11.10
CA HIS A 28 -0.91 11.80 10.45
C HIS A 28 0.17 12.43 11.36
N ARG A 29 -0.06 12.46 12.69
CA ARG A 29 0.96 12.92 13.65
C ARG A 29 2.12 11.93 13.71
N LEU A 30 1.84 10.62 13.80
CA LEU A 30 2.86 9.58 13.82
C LEU A 30 3.68 9.54 12.52
N CYS A 31 3.05 9.72 11.35
CA CYS A 31 3.76 9.83 10.08
C CYS A 31 4.71 11.05 10.05
N ARG A 32 4.26 12.21 10.55
CA ARG A 32 5.15 13.39 10.65
C ARG A 32 6.33 13.14 11.58
N GLU A 33 6.11 12.48 12.71
CA GLU A 33 7.17 12.10 13.65
C GLU A 33 8.17 11.15 12.98
N TYR A 34 7.68 10.08 12.33
CA TYR A 34 8.49 9.14 11.56
C TYR A 34 9.36 9.84 10.51
N ASN A 35 8.76 10.72 9.74
CA ASN A 35 9.43 11.41 8.63
C ASN A 35 10.48 12.44 9.10
N GLY A 36 10.44 12.84 10.35
CA GLY A 36 11.42 13.74 10.97
C GLY A 36 12.61 13.03 11.63
N LEU A 37 12.60 11.69 11.69
CA LEU A 37 13.67 10.91 12.31
C LEU A 37 14.76 10.54 11.31
N ASP A 38 15.99 10.44 11.79
CA ASP A 38 17.12 9.88 11.05
C ASP A 38 16.83 8.41 10.67
N GLU A 39 17.39 7.95 9.55
CA GLU A 39 17.19 6.58 9.04
C GLU A 39 17.64 5.50 10.03
N THR A 40 18.59 5.79 10.87
CA THR A 40 19.14 4.88 11.88
C THR A 40 18.42 4.93 13.22
N ASP A 41 17.43 5.82 13.40
CA ASP A 41 16.73 5.97 14.67
C ASP A 41 15.82 4.76 14.96
N PRO A 42 16.05 4.02 16.06
CA PRO A 42 15.30 2.81 16.39
C PRO A 42 13.80 3.07 16.64
N ARG A 43 13.40 4.32 16.97
CA ARG A 43 12.00 4.70 17.16
C ARG A 43 11.16 4.54 15.89
N ARG A 44 11.80 4.55 14.71
CA ARG A 44 11.12 4.35 13.43
C ARG A 44 10.34 3.03 13.40
N ALA A 45 10.96 1.95 13.87
CA ALA A 45 10.29 0.65 13.92
C ALA A 45 9.08 0.64 14.87
N GLU A 46 9.21 1.29 16.02
CA GLU A 46 8.11 1.40 16.99
C GLU A 46 6.95 2.25 16.44
N LEU A 47 7.26 3.36 15.76
CA LEU A 47 6.24 4.20 15.13
C LEU A 47 5.47 3.45 14.03
N MET A 48 6.14 2.62 13.23
CA MET A 48 5.45 1.80 12.22
C MET A 48 4.50 0.78 12.85
N ARG A 49 4.87 0.15 13.98
CA ARG A 49 3.97 -0.73 14.73
C ARG A 49 2.75 0.00 15.32
N GLN A 50 2.89 1.29 15.62
CA GLN A 50 1.78 2.13 16.10
C GLN A 50 0.91 2.67 14.97
N ILE A 51 1.46 2.86 13.77
CA ILE A 51 0.76 3.34 12.58
C ILE A 51 -0.09 2.21 12.01
N THR A 52 0.51 1.05 11.75
CA THR A 52 -0.14 -0.06 11.04
C THR A 52 -1.02 -0.92 11.95
N GLY A 53 -2.05 -1.53 11.39
CA GLY A 53 -2.90 -2.49 12.09
C GLY A 53 -2.14 -3.77 12.46
N ARG A 54 -1.24 -4.21 11.57
CA ARG A 54 -0.29 -5.31 11.80
C ARG A 54 0.91 -5.14 10.90
N ILE A 55 2.10 -5.51 11.40
CA ILE A 55 3.31 -5.58 10.61
C ILE A 55 4.20 -6.71 11.14
N GLY A 56 4.90 -7.40 10.24
CA GLY A 56 5.85 -8.46 10.58
C GLY A 56 7.03 -7.99 11.43
N GLN A 57 7.97 -8.89 11.68
CA GLN A 57 9.15 -8.56 12.49
C GLN A 57 10.25 -7.89 11.66
N ILE A 58 10.42 -8.33 10.41
CA ILE A 58 11.44 -7.83 9.48
C ILE A 58 10.78 -6.89 8.48
N PHE A 59 11.08 -5.61 8.61
CA PHE A 59 10.58 -4.59 7.67
C PHE A 59 11.49 -3.36 7.64
N TYR A 60 11.45 -2.63 6.54
CA TYR A 60 12.12 -1.34 6.42
C TYR A 60 11.33 -0.39 5.52
N PHE A 61 11.18 0.85 5.96
CA PHE A 61 10.62 1.95 5.17
C PHE A 61 11.68 3.04 5.04
N GLN A 62 12.03 3.40 3.83
CA GLN A 62 13.00 4.48 3.56
C GLN A 62 12.42 5.83 4.03
N GLY A 63 11.14 6.09 3.76
CA GLY A 63 10.49 7.37 4.03
C GLY A 63 10.93 8.51 3.09
N PRO A 64 10.28 9.67 3.11
CA PRO A 64 9.06 9.93 3.86
C PRO A 64 7.88 9.05 3.44
N LEU A 65 6.88 8.91 4.30
CA LEU A 65 5.68 8.12 4.05
C LEU A 65 4.42 8.84 4.54
N GLN A 66 3.26 8.41 4.01
CA GLN A 66 1.94 8.90 4.44
C GLN A 66 0.96 7.73 4.51
N PHE A 67 0.25 7.64 5.63
CA PHE A 67 -0.90 6.76 5.82
C PHE A 67 -2.12 7.60 6.19
N ASN A 68 -3.31 7.22 5.72
CA ASN A 68 -4.54 7.93 6.09
C ASN A 68 -5.02 7.47 7.48
N TYR A 69 -5.45 6.23 7.61
CA TYR A 69 -5.84 5.64 8.90
C TYR A 69 -4.71 4.82 9.54
N GLY A 70 -3.91 4.14 8.74
CA GLY A 70 -2.81 3.26 9.15
C GLY A 70 -3.30 1.95 9.74
N CYS A 71 -4.25 1.98 10.67
CA CYS A 71 -4.78 0.80 11.34
C CYS A 71 -5.48 -0.20 10.40
N HIS A 72 -5.84 0.20 9.19
CA HIS A 72 -6.40 -0.69 8.16
C HIS A 72 -5.35 -1.34 7.27
N THR A 73 -4.06 -1.06 7.50
CA THR A 73 -2.97 -1.65 6.72
C THR A 73 -2.33 -2.80 7.48
N TYR A 74 -2.26 -3.96 6.83
CA TYR A 74 -1.74 -5.22 7.37
C TYR A 74 -0.59 -5.70 6.50
N ILE A 75 0.61 -5.83 7.07
CA ILE A 75 1.86 -6.11 6.34
C ILE A 75 2.47 -7.40 6.89
N GLY A 76 2.89 -8.28 5.99
CA GLY A 76 3.59 -9.53 6.32
C GLY A 76 5.07 -9.34 6.67
N GLU A 77 5.81 -10.43 6.60
CA GLU A 77 7.24 -10.49 6.91
C GLU A 77 8.10 -10.02 5.72
N ASN A 78 9.32 -9.56 6.04
CA ASN A 78 10.34 -9.19 5.06
C ASN A 78 9.84 -8.14 4.05
N PHE A 79 9.35 -7.03 4.59
CA PHE A 79 8.76 -5.95 3.81
C PHE A 79 9.76 -4.79 3.61
N PHE A 80 9.84 -4.28 2.39
CA PHE A 80 10.60 -3.08 2.06
C PHE A 80 9.73 -2.06 1.31
N ALA A 81 9.77 -0.80 1.75
CA ALA A 81 9.21 0.33 0.99
C ALA A 81 10.24 1.45 0.83
N ASN A 82 10.40 1.89 -0.40
CA ASN A 82 11.25 3.00 -0.79
C ASN A 82 10.59 4.35 -0.47
N PHE A 83 11.17 5.46 -0.97
CA PHE A 83 10.72 6.83 -0.71
C PHE A 83 9.29 7.10 -1.18
N ASN A 84 8.59 7.96 -0.45
CA ASN A 84 7.29 8.53 -0.80
C ASN A 84 6.17 7.49 -0.99
N LEU A 85 6.12 6.47 -0.12
CA LEU A 85 4.97 5.59 -0.06
C LEU A 85 3.76 6.35 0.47
N VAL A 86 2.64 6.29 -0.27
CA VAL A 86 1.34 6.83 0.14
C VAL A 86 0.33 5.70 0.25
N VAL A 87 -0.35 5.58 1.39
CA VAL A 87 -1.39 4.59 1.61
C VAL A 87 -2.67 5.28 2.07
N MET A 88 -3.65 5.33 1.17
CA MET A 88 -5.01 5.82 1.45
C MET A 88 -5.85 4.61 1.86
N ASP A 89 -5.64 4.16 3.09
CA ASP A 89 -6.25 2.95 3.66
C ASP A 89 -7.59 3.26 4.33
N ASP A 90 -8.49 3.87 3.57
CA ASP A 90 -9.88 4.03 4.00
C ASP A 90 -10.59 2.67 4.08
N ALA A 91 -10.31 1.72 3.16
CA ALA A 91 -10.56 0.30 3.36
C ALA A 91 -9.25 -0.43 3.70
N ARG A 92 -9.32 -1.75 3.85
CA ARG A 92 -8.17 -2.56 4.27
C ARG A 92 -7.17 -2.74 3.15
N VAL A 93 -5.90 -2.65 3.50
CA VAL A 93 -4.78 -2.92 2.60
C VAL A 93 -4.00 -4.10 3.17
N PHE A 94 -4.04 -5.22 2.48
CA PHE A 94 -3.33 -6.44 2.85
C PHE A 94 -2.10 -6.60 1.97
N ILE A 95 -0.94 -6.74 2.58
CA ILE A 95 0.35 -6.93 1.94
C ILE A 95 0.97 -8.20 2.50
N GLY A 96 1.28 -9.15 1.63
CA GLY A 96 1.88 -10.42 2.00
C GLY A 96 3.35 -10.33 2.41
N ASP A 97 4.01 -11.48 2.42
CA ASP A 97 5.43 -11.62 2.77
C ASP A 97 6.34 -11.34 1.56
N ASN A 98 7.59 -10.92 1.82
CA ASN A 98 8.61 -10.67 0.81
C ASN A 98 8.17 -9.65 -0.25
N VAL A 99 7.54 -8.56 0.16
CA VAL A 99 7.07 -7.51 -0.74
C VAL A 99 8.06 -6.35 -0.76
N CYS A 100 8.45 -5.95 -1.98
CA CYS A 100 9.34 -4.82 -2.21
C CYS A 100 8.59 -3.73 -3.00
N ILE A 101 8.52 -2.51 -2.44
CA ILE A 101 7.85 -1.36 -3.03
C ILE A 101 8.88 -0.30 -3.40
N GLY A 102 8.90 0.09 -4.67
CA GLY A 102 9.73 1.17 -5.22
C GLY A 102 9.26 2.58 -4.79
N PRO A 103 9.99 3.62 -5.17
CA PRO A 103 9.63 4.99 -4.78
C PRO A 103 8.37 5.50 -5.48
N ASN A 104 7.69 6.43 -4.79
CA ASN A 104 6.48 7.11 -5.29
C ASN A 104 5.33 6.14 -5.62
N VAL A 105 5.13 5.11 -4.83
CA VAL A 105 4.00 4.20 -4.97
C VAL A 105 2.83 4.70 -4.14
N SER A 106 1.61 4.59 -4.71
CA SER A 106 0.37 4.94 -4.03
C SER A 106 -0.58 3.74 -4.02
N LEU A 107 -1.05 3.36 -2.82
CA LEU A 107 -2.10 2.38 -2.59
C LEU A 107 -3.37 3.15 -2.23
N LEU A 108 -4.36 3.14 -3.11
CA LEU A 108 -5.51 4.05 -3.07
C LEU A 108 -6.80 3.25 -2.92
N ALA A 109 -7.10 2.81 -1.70
CA ALA A 109 -8.32 2.07 -1.39
C ALA A 109 -9.58 2.96 -1.43
N THR A 110 -9.42 4.28 -1.35
CA THR A 110 -10.48 5.28 -1.35
C THR A 110 -11.05 5.50 -2.74
N ASN A 111 -12.37 5.59 -2.84
CA ASN A 111 -13.11 5.92 -4.04
C ASN A 111 -14.19 6.98 -3.75
N HIS A 112 -14.68 7.60 -4.81
CA HIS A 112 -15.80 8.56 -4.76
C HIS A 112 -16.84 8.25 -5.82
N PRO A 113 -18.14 8.57 -5.58
CA PRO A 113 -19.18 8.49 -6.61
C PRO A 113 -18.79 9.27 -7.87
N LEU A 114 -19.01 8.65 -9.03
CA LEU A 114 -18.71 9.29 -10.32
C LEU A 114 -19.67 10.45 -10.63
N LEU A 115 -20.93 10.33 -10.23
CA LEU A 115 -21.93 11.40 -10.39
C LEU A 115 -21.61 12.55 -9.44
N ALA A 116 -21.47 13.75 -9.98
CA ALA A 116 -21.09 14.93 -9.20
C ALA A 116 -22.08 15.25 -8.08
N GLN A 117 -23.37 15.09 -8.34
CA GLN A 117 -24.45 15.32 -7.37
C GLN A 117 -24.47 14.31 -6.21
N GLU A 118 -23.84 13.14 -6.39
CA GLU A 118 -23.69 12.13 -5.33
C GLU A 118 -22.36 12.32 -4.57
N ARG A 119 -21.35 12.92 -5.21
CA ARG A 119 -20.02 13.08 -4.67
C ARG A 119 -19.87 14.28 -3.76
N LEU A 120 -20.42 15.42 -4.16
CA LEU A 120 -20.23 16.70 -3.48
C LEU A 120 -21.54 17.26 -2.95
N GLY A 121 -21.50 17.76 -1.73
CA GLY A 121 -22.62 18.42 -1.07
C GLY A 121 -22.15 19.44 -0.04
N LEU A 122 -23.11 20.01 0.67
CA LEU A 122 -22.86 20.84 1.83
C LEU A 122 -23.46 20.15 3.07
N SER A 123 -22.73 20.17 4.15
CA SER A 123 -23.26 19.81 5.47
C SER A 123 -24.21 20.91 5.99
N GLU A 124 -24.97 20.60 7.03
CA GLU A 124 -25.91 21.56 7.65
C GLU A 124 -25.23 22.87 8.11
N ASP A 125 -23.95 22.79 8.48
CA ASP A 125 -23.13 23.95 8.88
C ASP A 125 -22.49 24.69 7.67
N GLY A 126 -22.89 24.37 6.43
CA GLY A 126 -22.43 25.02 5.20
C GLY A 126 -21.05 24.64 4.74
N ARG A 127 -20.41 23.62 5.34
CA ARG A 127 -19.10 23.13 4.90
C ARG A 127 -19.26 22.15 3.75
N MET A 128 -18.31 22.18 2.83
CA MET A 128 -18.22 21.17 1.78
C MET A 128 -18.10 19.78 2.40
N THR A 129 -18.94 18.86 1.96
CA THR A 129 -18.86 17.45 2.30
C THR A 129 -18.67 16.62 1.03
N MET A 130 -18.01 15.49 1.15
CA MET A 130 -17.69 14.62 0.03
C MET A 130 -18.03 13.19 0.42
N ALA A 131 -18.83 12.53 -0.42
CA ALA A 131 -19.14 11.13 -0.23
C ALA A 131 -17.94 10.29 -0.62
N GLU A 132 -17.60 9.34 0.22
CA GLU A 132 -16.49 8.38 0.04
C GLU A 132 -17.02 6.97 0.27
N PHE A 133 -16.52 6.04 -0.52
CA PHE A 133 -16.57 4.61 -0.27
C PHE A 133 -15.19 4.04 -0.50
N ALA A 134 -14.93 2.84 -0.04
CA ALA A 134 -13.60 2.27 -0.16
C ALA A 134 -13.69 0.77 -0.43
N GLU A 135 -12.66 0.24 -1.08
CA GLU A 135 -12.56 -1.17 -1.45
C GLU A 135 -11.17 -1.68 -1.08
N ASP A 136 -11.12 -2.90 -0.54
CA ASP A 136 -9.89 -3.50 -0.07
C ASP A 136 -8.86 -3.65 -1.21
N ILE A 137 -7.58 -3.51 -0.87
CA ILE A 137 -6.46 -3.85 -1.75
C ILE A 137 -5.76 -5.08 -1.19
N HIS A 138 -5.51 -6.07 -2.04
CA HIS A 138 -4.77 -7.28 -1.68
C HIS A 138 -3.52 -7.42 -2.54
N ILE A 139 -2.37 -7.56 -1.90
CA ILE A 139 -1.07 -7.81 -2.51
C ILE A 139 -0.54 -9.12 -1.94
N GLY A 140 -0.30 -10.09 -2.80
CA GLY A 140 0.21 -11.41 -2.42
C GLY A 140 1.66 -11.40 -1.97
N ASN A 141 2.25 -12.60 -1.90
CA ASN A 141 3.64 -12.78 -1.48
C ASN A 141 4.62 -12.64 -2.65
N ASN A 142 5.89 -12.31 -2.34
CA ASN A 142 6.98 -12.22 -3.31
C ASN A 142 6.66 -11.23 -4.45
N VAL A 143 6.06 -10.08 -4.12
CA VAL A 143 5.66 -9.06 -5.10
C VAL A 143 6.68 -7.93 -5.14
N TRP A 144 7.07 -7.53 -6.35
CA TRP A 144 7.84 -6.33 -6.58
C TRP A 144 6.99 -5.29 -7.31
N ILE A 145 6.74 -4.16 -6.68
CA ILE A 145 6.08 -3.00 -7.26
C ILE A 145 7.15 -1.96 -7.54
N ALA A 146 7.37 -1.65 -8.81
CA ALA A 146 8.40 -0.69 -9.22
C ALA A 146 7.98 0.77 -8.95
N ALA A 147 8.80 1.72 -9.36
CA ALA A 147 8.59 3.15 -9.08
C ALA A 147 7.35 3.74 -9.76
N ASN A 148 6.74 4.75 -9.12
CA ASN A 148 5.63 5.55 -9.67
C ASN A 148 4.40 4.72 -10.05
N VAL A 149 4.05 3.71 -9.27
CA VAL A 149 2.88 2.85 -9.48
C VAL A 149 1.72 3.34 -8.61
N ALA A 150 0.52 3.38 -9.20
CA ALA A 150 -0.73 3.57 -8.47
C ALA A 150 -1.57 2.28 -8.51
N ILE A 151 -2.05 1.82 -7.35
CA ILE A 151 -2.94 0.67 -7.21
C ILE A 151 -4.26 1.15 -6.63
N LEU A 152 -5.36 0.88 -7.34
CA LEU A 152 -6.69 1.33 -6.95
C LEU A 152 -7.40 0.32 -6.03
N GLY A 153 -8.41 0.79 -5.31
CA GLY A 153 -9.28 -0.04 -4.50
C GLY A 153 -9.97 -1.14 -5.29
N GLY A 154 -10.24 -2.27 -4.65
CA GLY A 154 -10.84 -3.45 -5.23
C GLY A 154 -9.86 -4.37 -5.98
N VAL A 155 -8.56 -4.02 -6.06
CA VAL A 155 -7.58 -4.80 -6.81
C VAL A 155 -6.95 -5.91 -5.96
N HIS A 156 -6.81 -7.10 -6.58
CA HIS A 156 -6.04 -8.23 -6.07
C HIS A 156 -4.81 -8.47 -6.95
N ILE A 157 -3.63 -8.37 -6.37
CA ILE A 157 -2.36 -8.75 -6.99
C ILE A 157 -1.94 -10.09 -6.41
N GLY A 158 -1.75 -11.08 -7.27
CA GLY A 158 -1.34 -12.44 -6.89
C GLY A 158 0.07 -12.54 -6.37
N ASN A 159 0.55 -13.77 -6.19
CA ASN A 159 1.90 -14.05 -5.72
C ASN A 159 2.92 -14.03 -6.86
N ASN A 160 4.20 -13.77 -6.53
CA ASN A 160 5.32 -13.76 -7.49
C ASN A 160 5.08 -12.80 -8.67
N VAL A 161 4.50 -11.63 -8.41
CA VAL A 161 4.15 -10.63 -9.43
C VAL A 161 5.17 -9.51 -9.44
N VAL A 162 5.46 -9.01 -10.63
CA VAL A 162 6.23 -7.78 -10.86
C VAL A 162 5.33 -6.75 -11.53
N ILE A 163 5.14 -5.59 -10.89
CA ILE A 163 4.46 -4.44 -11.49
C ILE A 163 5.52 -3.45 -11.98
N GLY A 164 5.55 -3.24 -13.30
CA GLY A 164 6.51 -2.34 -13.95
C GLY A 164 6.25 -0.86 -13.62
N ALA A 165 7.32 -0.07 -13.65
CA ALA A 165 7.29 1.34 -13.29
C ALA A 165 6.28 2.17 -14.10
N GLY A 166 5.67 3.17 -13.46
CA GLY A 166 4.70 4.07 -14.09
C GLY A 166 3.33 3.45 -14.35
N SER A 167 3.03 2.28 -13.79
CA SER A 167 1.76 1.57 -14.02
C SER A 167 0.62 2.12 -13.18
N VAL A 168 -0.62 2.01 -13.72
CA VAL A 168 -1.86 2.25 -12.98
C VAL A 168 -2.67 0.96 -12.95
N VAL A 169 -2.69 0.30 -11.79
CA VAL A 169 -3.34 -1.00 -11.60
C VAL A 169 -4.80 -0.78 -11.23
N THR A 170 -5.69 -1.13 -12.14
CA THR A 170 -7.16 -0.93 -12.03
C THR A 170 -7.94 -2.23 -12.05
N LYS A 171 -7.26 -3.37 -12.18
CA LYS A 171 -7.83 -4.71 -12.25
C LYS A 171 -6.85 -5.72 -11.67
N ASP A 172 -7.35 -6.88 -11.31
CA ASP A 172 -6.57 -7.98 -10.76
C ASP A 172 -5.40 -8.41 -11.66
N ILE A 173 -4.32 -8.79 -11.03
CA ILE A 173 -3.13 -9.35 -11.66
C ILE A 173 -2.93 -10.78 -11.16
N PRO A 174 -2.92 -11.79 -12.04
CA PRO A 174 -2.76 -13.19 -11.63
C PRO A 174 -1.34 -13.50 -11.14
N ASP A 175 -1.20 -14.61 -10.43
CA ASP A 175 0.09 -15.12 -9.95
C ASP A 175 1.13 -15.28 -11.06
N ASN A 176 2.39 -15.06 -10.72
CA ASN A 176 3.55 -15.32 -11.58
C ASN A 176 3.59 -14.49 -12.87
N TYR A 177 3.10 -13.26 -12.85
CA TYR A 177 3.08 -12.38 -14.03
C TYR A 177 3.95 -11.13 -13.87
N LEU A 178 4.58 -10.76 -14.97
CA LEU A 178 5.03 -9.40 -15.23
C LEU A 178 3.86 -8.61 -15.80
N ALA A 179 3.49 -7.50 -15.15
CA ALA A 179 2.40 -6.62 -15.54
C ALA A 179 2.86 -5.17 -15.59
N PHE A 180 2.41 -4.38 -16.55
CA PHE A 180 2.70 -2.95 -16.62
C PHE A 180 1.74 -2.18 -17.53
N GLY A 181 1.83 -0.86 -17.48
CA GLY A 181 1.13 0.07 -18.36
C GLY A 181 0.03 0.89 -17.70
N VAL A 182 -0.65 1.73 -18.49
CA VAL A 182 -1.77 2.57 -18.09
C VAL A 182 -2.92 2.38 -19.08
N PRO A 183 -3.95 1.59 -18.71
CA PRO A 183 -4.08 0.79 -17.50
C PRO A 183 -3.10 -0.40 -17.50
N CYS A 184 -2.68 -0.81 -16.29
CA CYS A 184 -1.80 -1.97 -16.10
C CYS A 184 -2.49 -3.26 -16.55
N LYS A 185 -1.73 -4.11 -17.26
CA LYS A 185 -2.21 -5.42 -17.73
C LYS A 185 -1.14 -6.47 -17.52
N PRO A 186 -1.53 -7.74 -17.24
CA PRO A 186 -0.62 -8.87 -17.35
C PRO A 186 -0.04 -8.93 -18.77
N VAL A 187 1.29 -8.97 -18.90
CA VAL A 187 1.99 -8.95 -20.19
C VAL A 187 2.49 -10.33 -20.55
N ARG A 188 3.18 -10.99 -19.61
CA ARG A 188 3.67 -12.35 -19.78
C ARG A 188 3.91 -13.02 -18.42
N PRO A 189 3.92 -14.36 -18.38
CA PRO A 189 4.40 -15.09 -17.21
C PRO A 189 5.87 -14.77 -16.90
N ILE A 190 6.23 -14.82 -15.63
CA ILE A 190 7.62 -14.85 -15.16
C ILE A 190 8.06 -16.31 -15.13
N THR A 191 9.21 -16.60 -15.71
CA THR A 191 9.75 -17.96 -15.88
C THR A 191 11.21 -18.03 -15.46
N GLU A 192 11.80 -19.22 -15.47
CA GLU A 192 13.23 -19.41 -15.21
C GLU A 192 14.15 -18.65 -16.17
N HIS A 193 13.67 -18.31 -17.37
CA HIS A 193 14.39 -17.47 -18.34
C HIS A 193 14.61 -16.03 -17.86
N ASP A 194 13.85 -15.59 -16.86
CA ASP A 194 14.02 -14.28 -16.22
C ASP A 194 15.12 -14.25 -15.16
N SER A 195 15.78 -15.39 -14.93
CA SER A 195 16.86 -15.50 -13.94
C SER A 195 18.00 -14.53 -14.25
N GLN A 196 18.42 -13.79 -13.24
CA GLN A 196 19.57 -12.89 -13.26
C GLN A 196 20.75 -13.46 -12.44
N ALA A 197 20.72 -14.75 -12.11
CA ALA A 197 21.75 -15.40 -11.31
C ALA A 197 23.16 -15.27 -11.92
N TRP A 198 23.27 -15.09 -13.23
CA TRP A 198 24.54 -14.84 -13.93
C TRP A 198 25.22 -13.51 -13.55
N ARG A 199 24.46 -12.57 -12.99
CA ARG A 199 24.98 -11.27 -12.48
C ARG A 199 25.69 -11.40 -11.13
N ILE A 200 25.48 -12.54 -10.43
CA ILE A 200 26.11 -12.78 -9.13
C ILE A 200 27.56 -13.20 -9.39
N LEU A 201 28.51 -12.42 -8.89
CA LEU A 201 29.93 -12.76 -9.00
C LEU A 201 30.23 -14.07 -8.26
N PRO A 202 31.20 -14.88 -8.72
CA PRO A 202 31.53 -16.15 -8.08
C PRO A 202 31.82 -16.03 -6.58
N GLU A 203 32.52 -14.96 -6.16
CA GLU A 203 32.86 -14.65 -4.78
C GLU A 203 31.66 -14.31 -3.90
N ASP A 204 30.55 -13.82 -4.48
CA ASP A 204 29.34 -13.42 -3.75
C ASP A 204 28.28 -14.52 -3.67
N ARG A 205 28.50 -15.67 -4.35
CA ARG A 205 27.49 -16.74 -4.46
C ARG A 205 27.06 -17.31 -3.11
N ASP A 206 27.98 -17.43 -2.18
CA ASP A 206 27.68 -17.99 -0.86
C ASP A 206 26.87 -17.00 -0.01
N PHE A 207 27.14 -15.70 -0.13
CA PHE A 207 26.32 -14.66 0.49
C PHE A 207 24.88 -14.75 0.02
N PHE A 208 24.64 -14.76 -1.29
CA PHE A 208 23.29 -14.81 -1.85
C PHE A 208 22.59 -16.14 -1.54
N ARG A 209 23.29 -17.28 -1.62
CA ARG A 209 22.74 -18.60 -1.28
C ARG A 209 22.25 -18.66 0.17
N ASN A 210 22.92 -17.99 1.08
CA ASN A 210 22.63 -18.04 2.50
C ASN A 210 21.61 -17.00 2.95
N ASN A 211 21.46 -15.88 2.22
CA ASN A 211 20.66 -14.73 2.62
C ASN A 211 19.38 -14.51 1.77
N LEU A 212 19.22 -15.25 0.67
CA LEU A 212 18.04 -15.14 -0.23
C LEU A 212 17.25 -16.47 -0.32
N LYS A 213 17.09 -17.16 0.83
CA LYS A 213 16.26 -18.39 0.90
C LYS A 213 14.79 -18.07 1.08
#